data_87780ef1110ee54866d40137959f48c1
#
_entry.id   87780ef1110ee54866d40137959f48c1
#
_cell.length_a   1.000
_cell.length_b   1.000
_cell.length_c   1.000
_cell.angle_alpha   90.00
_cell.angle_beta   90.00
_cell.angle_gamma   90.00
#
_symmetry.space_group_name_H-M   'P 1'
#
loop_
_entity.id
_entity.type
_entity.pdbx_description
1 polymer ?
#
loop_
_entity_poly.entity_id
_entity_poly.type
_entity_poly.pdbx_seq_one_letter_code
_entity_poly.pdbx_strand_id
1 'polypeptide(L)'
;MNIAIIGSGIAGLTCAWRLAGHHQVTLFEAGATPGGHTATVDVATPQGTWAIDTGFIVYNDRTYPRFMGLLSELGIGGQKTQMSFSVHNPASGLEYNGHSLTSLFAQRRNLLKPAFWGLLSEIVRFNRLAKLALTEALDPGATLESFLIRHRFSPFFARHYILPMGAAIWSSSLQEMRRFPLPLFLRFFEHHGLLDIRDRPQWYVVPGGSREYVRALLARLGDRLDLRLNAPIQQVDRHPTGVTLRLASGEAHFDQVIFACHSAQALAMLAAPTDSEREVLGDIGWQRNEVVLHSDPRWLPERQRAWASWNYRLSDGDRARACVTYNMNILQGLPAGAPLFCVTLNPDAPVDDRYVWQRFVYEHPLFNPQSWSAQLRREEINGQQRSWYCGAYWYNGFHEDGVRSALDVVQGIAAAEGH
;
A
#
# COMPACT_ATOMS: atom_id res chain seq x y z
N MET A 1 -1.58 28.07 -15.53
CA MET A 1 -0.18 27.60 -15.65
C MET A 1 -0.12 26.34 -16.50
N ASN A 2 1.08 26.02 -17.02
CA ASN A 2 1.44 24.73 -17.60
C ASN A 2 2.10 23.88 -16.51
N ILE A 3 1.52 22.75 -16.13
CA ILE A 3 1.99 21.91 -15.04
C ILE A 3 2.36 20.54 -15.57
N ALA A 4 3.60 20.10 -15.28
CA ALA A 4 4.02 18.73 -15.52
C ALA A 4 3.74 17.87 -14.27
N ILE A 5 3.19 16.69 -14.47
CA ILE A 5 3.04 15.66 -13.44
C ILE A 5 3.87 14.44 -13.85
N ILE A 6 4.76 13.96 -12.99
CA ILE A 6 5.63 12.81 -13.25
C ILE A 6 5.17 11.63 -12.42
N GLY A 7 4.60 10.62 -13.08
CA GLY A 7 4.04 9.41 -12.49
C GLY A 7 2.51 9.41 -12.47
N SER A 8 1.92 8.36 -13.02
CA SER A 8 0.48 8.16 -13.18
C SER A 8 -0.15 7.23 -12.11
N GLY A 9 0.49 7.07 -10.97
CA GLY A 9 -0.13 6.43 -9.81
C GLY A 9 -1.30 7.24 -9.26
N ILE A 10 -1.99 6.74 -8.21
CA ILE A 10 -3.17 7.40 -7.63
C ILE A 10 -2.92 8.86 -7.26
N ALA A 11 -1.71 9.21 -6.78
CA ALA A 11 -1.38 10.59 -6.44
C ALA A 11 -1.32 11.49 -7.68
N GLY A 12 -0.61 11.08 -8.73
CA GLY A 12 -0.53 11.85 -9.99
C GLY A 12 -1.87 11.96 -10.70
N LEU A 13 -2.64 10.88 -10.75
CA LEU A 13 -4.00 10.89 -11.31
C LEU A 13 -4.93 11.82 -10.52
N THR A 14 -4.81 11.88 -9.18
CA THR A 14 -5.60 12.81 -8.36
C THR A 14 -5.19 14.27 -8.62
N CYS A 15 -3.89 14.56 -8.73
CA CYS A 15 -3.43 15.90 -9.13
C CYS A 15 -3.98 16.29 -10.52
N ALA A 16 -3.87 15.40 -11.51
CA ALA A 16 -4.40 15.63 -12.83
C ALA A 16 -5.92 15.89 -12.81
N TRP A 17 -6.68 15.09 -12.05
CA TRP A 17 -8.13 15.24 -11.89
C TRP A 17 -8.53 16.60 -11.31
N ARG A 18 -7.78 17.11 -10.34
CA ARG A 18 -8.08 18.38 -9.67
C ARG A 18 -7.58 19.61 -10.43
N LEU A 19 -6.47 19.50 -11.18
CA LEU A 19 -5.81 20.64 -11.80
C LEU A 19 -6.23 20.86 -13.26
N ALA A 20 -6.60 19.81 -14.00
CA ALA A 20 -6.89 19.91 -15.44
C ALA A 20 -8.13 20.76 -15.81
N GLY A 21 -8.94 21.18 -14.82
CA GLY A 21 -10.04 22.12 -15.02
C GLY A 21 -9.61 23.60 -15.04
N HIS A 22 -8.42 23.91 -14.51
CA HIS A 22 -7.92 25.27 -14.29
C HIS A 22 -6.55 25.53 -14.92
N HIS A 23 -5.79 24.45 -15.22
CA HIS A 23 -4.44 24.52 -15.74
C HIS A 23 -4.28 23.62 -16.96
N GLN A 24 -3.26 23.88 -17.77
CA GLN A 24 -2.80 22.93 -18.79
C GLN A 24 -1.94 21.88 -18.10
N VAL A 25 -2.37 20.62 -18.11
CA VAL A 25 -1.72 19.54 -17.40
C VAL A 25 -1.20 18.50 -18.37
N THR A 26 0.10 18.21 -18.28
CA THR A 26 0.73 17.06 -18.95
C THR A 26 1.14 16.02 -17.90
N LEU A 27 0.65 14.81 -18.03
CA LEU A 27 0.96 13.68 -17.17
C LEU A 27 1.91 12.71 -17.88
N PHE A 28 3.10 12.56 -17.33
CA PHE A 28 4.14 11.67 -17.85
C PHE A 28 4.14 10.35 -17.08
N GLU A 29 4.14 9.25 -17.82
CA GLU A 29 4.26 7.87 -17.29
C GLU A 29 5.39 7.15 -18.02
N ALA A 30 6.31 6.58 -17.25
CA ALA A 30 7.43 5.82 -17.80
C ALA A 30 7.00 4.49 -18.44
N GLY A 31 5.94 3.90 -17.90
CA GLY A 31 5.38 2.63 -18.37
C GLY A 31 4.41 2.78 -19.55
N ALA A 32 4.02 1.65 -20.12
CA ALA A 32 3.04 1.57 -21.20
C ALA A 32 1.59 1.70 -20.73
N THR A 33 1.33 1.58 -19.42
CA THR A 33 -0.01 1.63 -18.83
C THR A 33 -0.04 2.59 -17.65
N PRO A 34 -1.07 3.45 -17.52
CA PRO A 34 -1.22 4.32 -16.36
C PRO A 34 -1.79 3.56 -15.17
N GLY A 35 -1.55 4.07 -13.96
CA GLY A 35 -2.15 3.57 -12.72
C GLY A 35 -1.14 3.23 -11.62
N GLY A 36 0.13 3.03 -11.94
CA GLY A 36 1.15 2.64 -10.97
C GLY A 36 0.78 1.31 -10.29
N HIS A 37 0.65 1.30 -8.96
CA HIS A 37 0.20 0.12 -8.20
C HIS A 37 -1.28 -0.25 -8.41
N THR A 38 -2.05 0.52 -9.16
CA THR A 38 -3.38 0.12 -9.64
C THR A 38 -3.21 -0.79 -10.85
N ALA A 39 -2.97 -2.07 -10.59
CA ALA A 39 -2.64 -3.06 -11.60
C ALA A 39 -3.64 -4.21 -11.57
N THR A 40 -4.36 -4.39 -12.68
CA THR A 40 -5.32 -5.49 -12.90
C THR A 40 -4.89 -6.28 -14.11
N VAL A 41 -4.82 -7.61 -13.97
CA VAL A 41 -4.43 -8.56 -15.03
C VAL A 41 -5.65 -9.33 -15.51
N ASP A 42 -5.84 -9.42 -16.81
CA ASP A 42 -6.85 -10.30 -17.41
C ASP A 42 -6.27 -11.70 -17.58
N VAL A 43 -6.80 -12.66 -16.82
CA VAL A 43 -6.41 -14.07 -16.91
C VAL A 43 -7.46 -14.84 -17.69
N ALA A 44 -7.09 -15.31 -18.87
CA ALA A 44 -7.94 -16.18 -19.69
C ALA A 44 -7.87 -17.63 -19.21
N THR A 45 -9.03 -18.24 -18.95
CA THR A 45 -9.18 -19.64 -18.56
C THR A 45 -10.30 -20.29 -19.37
N PRO A 46 -10.44 -21.62 -19.35
CA PRO A 46 -11.58 -22.28 -20.02
C PRO A 46 -12.95 -21.81 -19.50
N GLN A 47 -13.02 -21.28 -18.27
CA GLN A 47 -14.26 -20.79 -17.65
C GLN A 47 -14.55 -19.32 -17.96
N GLY A 48 -13.64 -18.60 -18.64
CA GLY A 48 -13.78 -17.18 -18.98
C GLY A 48 -12.53 -16.36 -18.66
N THR A 49 -12.65 -15.07 -18.85
CA THR A 49 -11.59 -14.10 -18.52
C THR A 49 -11.87 -13.46 -17.16
N TRP A 50 -10.85 -13.40 -16.32
CA TRP A 50 -10.92 -12.92 -14.95
C TRP A 50 -10.00 -11.72 -14.76
N ALA A 51 -10.56 -10.61 -14.29
CA ALA A 51 -9.78 -9.40 -13.97
C ALA A 51 -9.26 -9.52 -12.53
N ILE A 52 -7.97 -9.76 -12.36
CA ILE A 52 -7.34 -10.00 -11.07
C ILE A 52 -6.41 -8.85 -10.70
N ASP A 53 -6.67 -8.21 -9.56
CA ASP A 53 -5.81 -7.15 -9.02
C ASP A 53 -4.54 -7.73 -8.42
N THR A 54 -3.40 -7.14 -8.75
CA THR A 54 -2.09 -7.62 -8.29
C THR A 54 -1.34 -6.59 -7.43
N GLY A 55 -1.79 -5.35 -7.40
CA GLY A 55 -1.24 -4.28 -6.58
C GLY A 55 -2.26 -3.78 -5.57
N PHE A 56 -2.95 -2.67 -5.85
CA PHE A 56 -4.04 -2.18 -5.01
C PHE A 56 -5.29 -3.05 -5.18
N ILE A 57 -5.85 -3.56 -4.06
CA ILE A 57 -6.97 -4.50 -4.07
C ILE A 57 -8.18 -3.97 -3.31
N VAL A 58 -7.99 -3.48 -2.08
CA VAL A 58 -9.09 -3.21 -1.14
C VAL A 58 -9.04 -1.82 -0.54
N TYR A 59 -10.21 -1.28 -0.20
CA TYR A 59 -10.42 -0.07 0.60
C TYR A 59 -11.60 -0.26 1.56
N ASN A 60 -11.81 0.65 2.50
CA ASN A 60 -12.91 0.54 3.46
C ASN A 60 -13.62 1.88 3.68
N ASP A 61 -14.81 1.82 4.27
CA ASP A 61 -15.69 2.97 4.49
C ASP A 61 -15.27 3.90 5.64
N ARG A 62 -14.26 3.54 6.43
CA ARG A 62 -13.82 4.33 7.58
C ARG A 62 -12.58 5.15 7.29
N THR A 63 -11.58 4.53 6.65
CA THR A 63 -10.24 5.12 6.52
C THR A 63 -9.87 5.55 5.10
N TYR A 64 -10.81 5.46 4.15
CA TYR A 64 -10.62 5.87 2.76
C TYR A 64 -11.63 6.96 2.30
N PRO A 65 -11.91 8.01 3.09
CA PRO A 65 -12.96 8.97 2.76
C PRO A 65 -12.67 9.74 1.46
N ARG A 66 -11.41 10.12 1.20
CA ARG A 66 -11.03 10.88 0.01
C ARG A 66 -11.04 10.03 -1.25
N PHE A 67 -10.55 8.80 -1.15
CA PHE A 67 -10.59 7.85 -2.26
C PHE A 67 -12.03 7.46 -2.60
N MET A 68 -12.88 7.22 -1.59
CA MET A 68 -14.31 6.99 -1.79
C MET A 68 -15.01 8.19 -2.42
N GLY A 69 -14.63 9.41 -2.02
CA GLY A 69 -15.10 10.64 -2.66
C GLY A 69 -14.73 10.69 -4.14
N LEU A 70 -13.48 10.36 -4.48
CA LEU A 70 -13.02 10.27 -5.87
C LEU A 70 -13.81 9.22 -6.67
N LEU A 71 -14.01 8.01 -6.12
CA LEU A 71 -14.83 6.96 -6.75
C LEU A 71 -16.28 7.43 -6.98
N SER A 72 -16.88 8.11 -6.00
CA SER A 72 -18.21 8.67 -6.12
C SER A 72 -18.30 9.71 -7.23
N GLU A 73 -17.34 10.62 -7.34
CA GLU A 73 -17.25 11.59 -8.44
C GLU A 73 -17.13 10.90 -9.81
N LEU A 74 -16.45 9.75 -9.84
CA LEU A 74 -16.32 8.93 -11.06
C LEU A 74 -17.53 8.02 -11.31
N GLY A 75 -18.56 8.00 -10.43
CA GLY A 75 -19.72 7.15 -10.55
C GLY A 75 -19.42 5.66 -10.36
N ILE A 76 -18.35 5.34 -9.63
CA ILE A 76 -17.93 3.97 -9.37
C ILE A 76 -18.38 3.56 -7.96
N GLY A 77 -19.20 2.51 -7.88
CA GLY A 77 -19.57 1.88 -6.63
C GLY A 77 -18.51 0.91 -6.12
N GLY A 78 -18.63 0.53 -4.84
CA GLY A 78 -17.80 -0.51 -4.23
C GLY A 78 -18.54 -1.84 -4.15
N GLN A 79 -17.85 -2.95 -4.44
CA GLN A 79 -18.33 -4.28 -4.13
C GLN A 79 -17.84 -4.68 -2.75
N LYS A 80 -18.78 -5.04 -1.84
CA LYS A 80 -18.42 -5.50 -0.48
C LYS A 80 -17.55 -6.76 -0.54
N THR A 81 -16.54 -6.78 0.31
CA THR A 81 -15.66 -7.94 0.44
C THR A 81 -15.39 -8.28 1.89
N GLN A 82 -14.83 -9.47 2.10
CA GLN A 82 -14.39 -9.96 3.40
C GLN A 82 -12.88 -9.70 3.57
N MET A 83 -12.52 -9.03 4.67
CA MET A 83 -11.13 -8.93 5.10
C MET A 83 -10.90 -9.90 6.25
N SER A 84 -9.97 -10.82 6.08
CA SER A 84 -9.59 -11.81 7.07
C SER A 84 -8.09 -12.09 6.98
N PHE A 85 -7.50 -12.52 8.10
CA PHE A 85 -6.07 -12.76 8.22
C PHE A 85 -5.80 -14.14 8.82
N SER A 86 -4.95 -14.92 8.18
CA SER A 86 -4.48 -16.21 8.69
C SER A 86 -2.97 -16.22 8.86
N VAL A 87 -2.51 -17.05 9.79
CA VAL A 87 -1.10 -17.35 9.98
C VAL A 87 -0.91 -18.85 9.78
N HIS A 88 0.02 -19.19 8.91
CA HIS A 88 0.48 -20.52 8.66
C HIS A 88 1.97 -20.62 8.99
N ASN A 89 2.32 -21.47 9.91
CA ASN A 89 3.71 -21.77 10.27
C ASN A 89 4.05 -23.21 9.86
N PRO A 90 4.73 -23.41 8.71
CA PRO A 90 5.05 -24.77 8.22
C PRO A 90 5.90 -25.58 9.18
N ALA A 91 6.87 -24.96 9.89
CA ALA A 91 7.78 -25.65 10.81
C ALA A 91 7.06 -26.24 12.02
N SER A 92 6.08 -25.53 12.60
CA SER A 92 5.29 -26.02 13.74
C SER A 92 3.97 -26.67 13.35
N GLY A 93 3.56 -26.52 12.09
CA GLY A 93 2.27 -26.91 11.57
C GLY A 93 1.11 -26.12 12.21
N LEU A 94 1.34 -24.93 12.74
CA LEU A 94 0.29 -24.06 13.29
C LEU A 94 -0.44 -23.34 12.17
N GLU A 95 -1.77 -23.46 12.14
CA GLU A 95 -2.64 -22.74 11.24
C GLU A 95 -3.87 -22.20 11.99
N TYR A 96 -4.20 -20.97 11.76
CA TYR A 96 -5.45 -20.37 12.24
C TYR A 96 -5.83 -19.13 11.40
N ASN A 97 -7.12 -18.79 11.42
CA ASN A 97 -7.67 -17.59 10.81
C ASN A 97 -8.56 -16.88 11.84
N GLY A 98 -8.27 -15.62 12.11
CA GLY A 98 -8.94 -14.84 13.15
C GLY A 98 -10.35 -14.33 12.79
N HIS A 99 -10.95 -14.75 11.67
CA HIS A 99 -12.23 -14.23 11.20
C HIS A 99 -13.43 -14.71 12.03
N SER A 100 -13.47 -15.98 12.40
CA SER A 100 -14.55 -16.60 13.15
C SER A 100 -14.05 -17.67 14.11
N LEU A 101 -14.86 -18.10 15.08
CA LEU A 101 -14.49 -19.20 15.96
C LEU A 101 -14.21 -20.50 15.20
N THR A 102 -14.98 -20.77 14.14
CA THR A 102 -14.78 -21.94 13.28
C THR A 102 -13.43 -21.92 12.56
N SER A 103 -13.04 -20.77 12.02
CA SER A 103 -11.77 -20.60 11.33
C SER A 103 -10.58 -20.46 12.30
N LEU A 104 -10.80 -19.89 13.49
CA LEU A 104 -9.80 -19.79 14.54
C LEU A 104 -9.38 -21.18 15.05
N PHE A 105 -10.34 -22.07 15.17
CA PHE A 105 -10.12 -23.47 15.52
C PHE A 105 -10.19 -24.42 14.31
N ALA A 106 -9.77 -23.95 13.12
CA ALA A 106 -9.63 -24.80 11.94
C ALA A 106 -8.79 -26.04 12.23
N GLN A 107 -7.80 -25.90 13.11
CA GLN A 107 -7.09 -27.01 13.75
C GLN A 107 -7.69 -27.28 15.13
N ARG A 108 -8.54 -28.30 15.26
CA ARG A 108 -9.19 -28.64 16.53
C ARG A 108 -8.20 -28.92 17.68
N ARG A 109 -6.98 -29.42 17.35
CA ARG A 109 -5.91 -29.62 18.35
C ARG A 109 -5.50 -28.33 19.07
N ASN A 110 -5.75 -27.16 18.50
CA ASN A 110 -5.42 -25.87 19.13
C ASN A 110 -6.32 -25.59 20.35
N LEU A 111 -7.50 -26.22 20.45
CA LEU A 111 -8.34 -26.18 21.65
C LEU A 111 -7.66 -26.76 22.90
N LEU A 112 -6.74 -27.71 22.70
CA LEU A 112 -6.01 -28.38 23.77
C LEU A 112 -4.63 -27.76 24.06
N LYS A 113 -4.24 -26.71 23.35
CA LYS A 113 -2.92 -26.07 23.49
C LYS A 113 -3.01 -24.82 24.39
N PRO A 114 -2.44 -24.84 25.62
CA PRO A 114 -2.43 -23.68 26.52
C PRO A 114 -1.79 -22.43 25.86
N ALA A 115 -0.72 -22.62 25.07
CA ALA A 115 -0.05 -21.52 24.35
C ALA A 115 -0.99 -20.81 23.36
N PHE A 116 -1.95 -21.52 22.76
CA PHE A 116 -2.91 -20.91 21.85
C PHE A 116 -3.94 -20.06 22.60
N TRP A 117 -4.40 -20.51 23.77
CA TRP A 117 -5.26 -19.71 24.64
C TRP A 117 -4.52 -18.48 25.20
N GLY A 118 -3.22 -18.65 25.53
CA GLY A 118 -2.34 -17.53 25.87
C GLY A 118 -2.28 -16.49 24.76
N LEU A 119 -2.11 -16.92 23.49
CA LEU A 119 -2.15 -16.04 22.33
C LEU A 119 -3.44 -15.21 22.26
N LEU A 120 -4.60 -15.85 22.41
CA LEU A 120 -5.89 -15.16 22.35
C LEU A 120 -6.06 -14.15 23.50
N SER A 121 -5.63 -14.50 24.70
CA SER A 121 -5.67 -13.58 25.85
C SER A 121 -4.74 -12.38 25.64
N GLU A 122 -3.56 -12.60 25.07
CA GLU A 122 -2.61 -11.54 24.76
C GLU A 122 -3.08 -10.62 23.63
N ILE A 123 -3.84 -11.11 22.65
CA ILE A 123 -4.51 -10.27 21.63
C ILE A 123 -5.44 -9.27 22.31
N VAL A 124 -6.33 -9.74 23.18
CA VAL A 124 -7.26 -8.86 23.90
C VAL A 124 -6.51 -7.85 24.79
N ARG A 125 -5.48 -8.32 25.48
CA ARG A 125 -4.62 -7.46 26.32
C ARG A 125 -3.89 -6.41 25.51
N PHE A 126 -3.32 -6.79 24.36
CA PHE A 126 -2.65 -5.85 23.44
C PHE A 126 -3.60 -4.76 22.97
N ASN A 127 -4.78 -5.13 22.47
CA ASN A 127 -5.76 -4.17 21.98
C ASN A 127 -6.13 -3.15 23.06
N ARG A 128 -6.36 -3.60 24.30
CA ARG A 128 -6.65 -2.69 25.43
C ARG A 128 -5.48 -1.76 25.74
N LEU A 129 -4.26 -2.28 25.84
CA LEU A 129 -3.07 -1.47 26.17
C LEU A 129 -2.71 -0.51 25.04
N ALA A 130 -2.87 -0.94 23.79
CA ALA A 130 -2.67 -0.09 22.62
C ALA A 130 -3.62 1.12 22.61
N LYS A 131 -4.90 0.90 22.90
CA LYS A 131 -5.90 1.99 23.02
C LYS A 131 -5.59 2.94 24.18
N LEU A 132 -5.16 2.42 25.32
CA LEU A 132 -4.73 3.26 26.44
C LEU A 132 -3.50 4.09 26.07
N ALA A 133 -2.51 3.50 25.42
CA ALA A 133 -1.32 4.23 24.99
C ALA A 133 -1.62 5.37 24.01
N LEU A 134 -2.67 5.24 23.19
CA LEU A 134 -3.11 6.29 22.27
C LEU A 134 -3.78 7.50 22.98
N THR A 135 -4.22 7.34 24.22
CA THR A 135 -4.76 8.46 25.04
C THR A 135 -3.66 9.26 25.75
N GLU A 136 -2.43 8.76 25.73
CA GLU A 136 -1.27 9.39 26.34
C GLU A 136 -0.35 9.99 25.25
N ALA A 137 0.57 10.87 25.65
CA ALA A 137 1.62 11.35 24.76
C ALA A 137 2.62 10.21 24.51
N LEU A 138 2.60 9.67 23.29
CA LEU A 138 3.55 8.61 22.90
C LEU A 138 4.95 9.21 22.69
N ASP A 139 5.96 8.55 23.22
CA ASP A 139 7.36 8.88 22.90
C ASP A 139 7.60 8.68 21.39
N PRO A 140 8.03 9.74 20.67
CA PRO A 140 8.35 9.64 19.24
C PRO A 140 9.42 8.59 18.92
N GLY A 141 10.33 8.30 19.85
CA GLY A 141 11.38 7.28 19.70
C GLY A 141 10.95 5.87 20.07
N ALA A 142 9.72 5.68 20.57
CA ALA A 142 9.24 4.35 20.95
C ALA A 142 9.04 3.46 19.72
N THR A 143 9.41 2.18 19.86
CA THR A 143 9.23 1.15 18.84
C THR A 143 8.21 0.11 19.29
N LEU A 144 7.68 -0.68 18.33
CA LEU A 144 6.81 -1.81 18.65
C LEU A 144 7.49 -2.78 19.62
N GLU A 145 8.78 -3.07 19.45
CA GLU A 145 9.54 -3.94 20.34
C GLU A 145 9.60 -3.39 21.77
N SER A 146 9.92 -2.10 21.94
CA SER A 146 9.96 -1.47 23.27
C SER A 146 8.61 -1.58 24.00
N PHE A 147 7.50 -1.44 23.28
CA PHE A 147 6.16 -1.63 23.80
C PHE A 147 5.89 -3.08 24.21
N LEU A 148 6.24 -4.05 23.37
CA LEU A 148 6.07 -5.48 23.68
C LEU A 148 6.87 -5.90 24.92
N ILE A 149 8.13 -5.44 25.05
CA ILE A 149 9.00 -5.71 26.21
C ILE A 149 8.43 -5.04 27.47
N ARG A 150 8.12 -3.74 27.40
CA ARG A 150 7.57 -2.97 28.53
C ARG A 150 6.34 -3.64 29.15
N HIS A 151 5.46 -4.15 28.28
CA HIS A 151 4.23 -4.79 28.70
C HIS A 151 4.33 -6.31 28.82
N ARG A 152 5.55 -6.89 28.75
CA ARG A 152 5.81 -8.32 28.96
C ARG A 152 4.93 -9.22 28.09
N PHE A 153 4.85 -8.95 26.79
CA PHE A 153 4.21 -9.85 25.83
C PHE A 153 5.10 -11.06 25.56
N SER A 154 4.49 -12.23 25.34
CA SER A 154 5.24 -13.44 25.06
C SER A 154 5.88 -13.40 23.67
N PRO A 155 7.03 -14.07 23.48
CA PRO A 155 7.61 -14.27 22.15
C PRO A 155 6.65 -14.99 21.19
N PHE A 156 5.78 -15.86 21.75
CA PHE A 156 4.78 -16.58 20.95
C PHE A 156 3.74 -15.64 20.36
N PHE A 157 3.19 -14.70 21.14
CA PHE A 157 2.29 -13.65 20.66
C PHE A 157 2.97 -12.76 19.61
N ALA A 158 4.18 -12.30 19.90
CA ALA A 158 4.92 -11.46 18.98
C ALA A 158 5.12 -12.15 17.63
N ARG A 159 5.65 -13.38 17.61
CA ARG A 159 5.99 -14.13 16.41
C ARG A 159 4.78 -14.64 15.62
N HIS A 160 3.68 -14.98 16.29
CA HIS A 160 2.54 -15.63 15.62
C HIS A 160 1.33 -14.71 15.41
N TYR A 161 1.37 -13.46 15.86
CA TYR A 161 0.26 -12.54 15.65
C TYR A 161 0.69 -11.14 15.24
N ILE A 162 1.29 -10.35 16.17
CA ILE A 162 1.40 -8.91 15.95
C ILE A 162 2.48 -8.54 14.93
N LEU A 163 3.64 -9.19 14.96
CA LEU A 163 4.70 -8.95 13.97
C LEU A 163 4.31 -9.43 12.57
N PRO A 164 3.74 -10.65 12.36
CA PRO A 164 3.21 -11.07 11.08
C PRO A 164 2.14 -10.14 10.51
N MET A 165 1.22 -9.66 11.36
CA MET A 165 0.16 -8.74 10.91
C MET A 165 0.75 -7.42 10.41
N GLY A 166 1.65 -6.81 11.17
CA GLY A 166 2.35 -5.61 10.72
C GLY A 166 3.20 -5.86 9.49
N ALA A 167 3.95 -6.96 9.45
CA ALA A 167 4.78 -7.33 8.31
C ALA A 167 3.96 -7.53 7.03
N ALA A 168 2.77 -8.12 7.13
CA ALA A 168 1.84 -8.25 6.01
C ALA A 168 1.33 -6.90 5.47
N ILE A 169 1.08 -5.95 6.37
CA ILE A 169 0.56 -4.61 6.03
C ILE A 169 1.61 -3.78 5.30
N TRP A 170 2.86 -3.79 5.78
CA TRP A 170 3.94 -2.93 5.24
C TRP A 170 5.01 -3.70 4.45
N SER A 171 4.77 -4.97 4.14
CA SER A 171 5.70 -5.84 3.36
C SER A 171 7.08 -5.97 3.97
N SER A 172 7.20 -5.77 5.29
CA SER A 172 8.46 -5.74 6.05
C SER A 172 8.85 -7.13 6.55
N SER A 173 10.11 -7.29 6.99
CA SER A 173 10.53 -8.44 7.80
C SER A 173 10.03 -8.31 9.24
N LEU A 174 9.99 -9.44 9.99
CA LEU A 174 9.66 -9.39 11.41
C LEU A 174 10.66 -8.56 12.21
N GLN A 175 11.94 -8.54 11.79
CA GLN A 175 12.98 -7.73 12.42
C GLN A 175 12.74 -6.22 12.23
N GLU A 176 12.36 -5.79 11.03
CA GLU A 176 12.01 -4.41 10.75
C GLU A 176 10.76 -3.99 11.53
N MET A 177 9.74 -4.87 11.59
CA MET A 177 8.54 -4.60 12.38
C MET A 177 8.83 -4.39 13.87
N ARG A 178 9.83 -5.04 14.45
CA ARG A 178 10.23 -4.77 15.84
C ARG A 178 10.65 -3.33 16.04
N ARG A 179 11.38 -2.75 15.06
CA ARG A 179 11.88 -1.37 15.08
C ARG A 179 10.88 -0.34 14.54
N PHE A 180 9.69 -0.79 14.15
CA PHE A 180 8.67 0.08 13.57
C PHE A 180 8.24 1.15 14.58
N PRO A 181 8.08 2.44 14.16
CA PRO A 181 7.68 3.52 15.05
C PRO A 181 6.32 3.23 15.69
N LEU A 182 6.29 3.13 17.02
CA LEU A 182 5.08 2.78 17.76
C LEU A 182 3.91 3.75 17.52
N PRO A 183 4.13 5.09 17.49
CA PRO A 183 3.02 6.01 17.24
C PRO A 183 2.33 5.79 15.90
N LEU A 184 3.10 5.51 14.84
CA LEU A 184 2.56 5.21 13.51
C LEU A 184 1.80 3.88 13.53
N PHE A 185 2.38 2.84 14.14
CA PHE A 185 1.78 1.52 14.25
C PHE A 185 0.41 1.56 14.96
N LEU A 186 0.36 2.15 16.15
CA LEU A 186 -0.86 2.16 16.97
C LEU A 186 -1.96 3.00 16.33
N ARG A 187 -1.64 4.18 15.78
CA ARG A 187 -2.62 5.03 15.07
C ARG A 187 -3.20 4.32 13.85
N PHE A 188 -2.36 3.64 13.09
CA PHE A 188 -2.81 2.85 11.94
C PHE A 188 -3.77 1.74 12.37
N PHE A 189 -3.39 0.96 13.39
CA PHE A 189 -4.20 -0.15 13.89
C PHE A 189 -5.55 0.32 14.44
N GLU A 190 -5.58 1.45 15.13
CA GLU A 190 -6.83 2.06 15.65
C GLU A 190 -7.71 2.54 14.50
N HIS A 191 -7.18 3.33 13.58
CA HIS A 191 -7.95 3.86 12.45
C HIS A 191 -8.54 2.76 11.58
N HIS A 192 -7.81 1.66 11.36
CA HIS A 192 -8.29 0.55 10.55
C HIS A 192 -9.14 -0.48 11.33
N GLY A 193 -9.49 -0.19 12.58
CA GLY A 193 -10.29 -1.08 13.42
C GLY A 193 -9.61 -2.41 13.74
N LEU A 194 -8.27 -2.47 13.64
CA LEU A 194 -7.49 -3.68 13.92
C LEU A 194 -7.33 -3.94 15.43
N LEU A 195 -7.56 -2.91 16.26
CA LEU A 195 -7.66 -3.03 17.72
C LEU A 195 -9.06 -3.39 18.20
N ASP A 196 -10.02 -3.56 17.28
CA ASP A 196 -11.40 -3.91 17.58
C ASP A 196 -11.71 -5.36 17.23
N ILE A 197 -12.44 -6.04 18.13
CA ILE A 197 -13.00 -7.37 17.87
C ILE A 197 -14.37 -7.24 17.19
N ARG A 198 -15.10 -6.18 17.51
CA ARG A 198 -16.41 -5.81 16.96
C ARG A 198 -16.32 -4.43 16.31
N ASP A 199 -17.32 -4.05 15.53
CA ASP A 199 -17.38 -2.75 14.87
C ASP A 199 -16.17 -2.49 13.93
N ARG A 200 -15.85 -3.47 13.11
CA ARG A 200 -14.80 -3.36 12.08
C ARG A 200 -15.35 -2.62 10.86
N PRO A 201 -14.51 -1.86 10.13
CA PRO A 201 -14.92 -1.22 8.89
C PRO A 201 -15.38 -2.25 7.85
N GLN A 202 -16.33 -1.87 7.01
CA GLN A 202 -16.69 -2.67 5.84
C GLN A 202 -15.67 -2.46 4.74
N TRP A 203 -15.11 -3.53 4.25
CA TRP A 203 -14.15 -3.51 3.14
C TRP A 203 -14.83 -3.68 1.79
N TYR A 204 -14.23 -3.09 0.78
CA TYR A 204 -14.70 -3.07 -0.60
C TYR A 204 -13.56 -3.32 -1.57
N VAL A 205 -13.92 -3.79 -2.77
CA VAL A 205 -13.08 -3.81 -3.97
C VAL A 205 -13.75 -2.99 -5.07
N VAL A 206 -12.98 -2.55 -6.05
CA VAL A 206 -13.52 -1.90 -7.24
C VAL A 206 -14.07 -2.99 -8.17
N PRO A 207 -15.38 -2.96 -8.54
CA PRO A 207 -15.95 -3.94 -9.47
C PRO A 207 -15.23 -3.94 -10.82
N GLY A 208 -14.87 -5.12 -11.32
CA GLY A 208 -14.12 -5.26 -12.58
C GLY A 208 -12.60 -5.06 -12.44
N GLY A 209 -12.13 -4.86 -11.21
CA GLY A 209 -10.73 -4.62 -10.88
C GLY A 209 -10.42 -3.13 -10.70
N SER A 210 -9.34 -2.85 -9.99
CA SER A 210 -8.95 -1.49 -9.61
C SER A 210 -8.67 -0.58 -10.82
N ARG A 211 -8.23 -1.11 -11.96
CA ARG A 211 -8.03 -0.35 -13.21
C ARG A 211 -9.28 0.41 -13.68
N GLU A 212 -10.47 0.01 -13.27
CA GLU A 212 -11.71 0.62 -13.75
C GLU A 212 -11.86 2.08 -13.30
N TYR A 213 -11.37 2.44 -12.10
CA TYR A 213 -11.38 3.84 -11.70
C TYR A 213 -10.36 4.67 -12.51
N VAL A 214 -9.21 4.11 -12.88
CA VAL A 214 -8.21 4.78 -13.73
C VAL A 214 -8.81 5.05 -15.10
N ARG A 215 -9.46 4.05 -15.71
CA ARG A 215 -10.15 4.17 -16.99
C ARG A 215 -11.24 5.25 -16.95
N ALA A 216 -12.08 5.22 -15.92
CA ALA A 216 -13.16 6.20 -15.78
C ALA A 216 -12.62 7.63 -15.58
N LEU A 217 -11.55 7.80 -14.80
CA LEU A 217 -10.90 9.09 -14.57
C LEU A 217 -10.32 9.64 -15.86
N LEU A 218 -9.56 8.86 -16.59
CA LEU A 218 -8.95 9.27 -17.87
C LEU A 218 -10.01 9.56 -18.93
N ALA A 219 -11.05 8.74 -19.04
CA ALA A 219 -12.15 8.99 -19.96
C ALA A 219 -12.88 10.30 -19.68
N ARG A 220 -13.05 10.66 -18.39
CA ARG A 220 -13.69 11.94 -18.01
C ARG A 220 -12.77 13.15 -18.16
N LEU A 221 -11.47 12.98 -18.04
CA LEU A 221 -10.51 14.05 -18.35
C LEU A 221 -10.49 14.35 -19.85
N GLY A 222 -10.49 13.31 -20.69
CA GLY A 222 -10.46 13.47 -22.15
C GLY A 222 -9.35 14.44 -22.60
N ASP A 223 -9.69 15.37 -23.47
CA ASP A 223 -8.76 16.36 -24.05
C ASP A 223 -8.23 17.41 -23.05
N ARG A 224 -8.72 17.41 -21.81
CA ARG A 224 -8.19 18.29 -20.74
C ARG A 224 -6.86 17.83 -20.16
N LEU A 225 -6.44 16.61 -20.49
CA LEU A 225 -5.18 16.02 -20.01
C LEU A 225 -4.33 15.56 -21.20
N ASP A 226 -3.10 16.09 -21.29
CA ASP A 226 -2.07 15.52 -22.17
C ASP A 226 -1.39 14.35 -21.45
N LEU A 227 -1.82 13.10 -21.74
CA LEU A 227 -1.24 11.89 -21.15
C LEU A 227 -0.16 11.33 -22.07
N ARG A 228 1.07 11.24 -21.57
CA ARG A 228 2.24 10.71 -22.26
C ARG A 228 2.74 9.43 -21.62
N LEU A 229 2.43 8.29 -22.23
CA LEU A 229 2.92 6.98 -21.84
C LEU A 229 4.27 6.67 -22.50
N ASN A 230 5.03 5.72 -21.97
CA ASN A 230 6.38 5.38 -22.41
C ASN A 230 7.30 6.61 -22.50
N ALA A 231 7.10 7.55 -21.59
CA ALA A 231 7.77 8.85 -21.57
C ALA A 231 8.58 9.05 -20.26
N PRO A 232 9.63 8.24 -20.03
CA PRO A 232 10.46 8.38 -18.85
C PRO A 232 11.19 9.73 -18.84
N ILE A 233 11.05 10.47 -17.76
CA ILE A 233 11.78 11.71 -17.54
C ILE A 233 13.21 11.33 -17.08
N GLN A 234 14.20 11.88 -17.78
CA GLN A 234 15.62 11.63 -17.50
C GLN A 234 16.17 12.64 -16.50
N GLN A 235 15.78 13.92 -16.65
CA GLN A 235 16.27 15.01 -15.81
C GLN A 235 15.24 16.14 -15.73
N VAL A 236 15.26 16.84 -14.60
CA VAL A 236 14.44 18.03 -14.32
C VAL A 236 15.37 19.17 -13.93
N ASP A 237 15.43 20.19 -14.77
CA ASP A 237 16.16 21.43 -14.52
C ASP A 237 15.18 22.53 -14.10
N ARG A 238 15.49 23.22 -13.00
CA ARG A 238 14.64 24.26 -12.41
C ARG A 238 15.26 25.63 -12.59
N HIS A 239 14.46 26.57 -13.08
CA HIS A 239 14.89 27.94 -13.39
C HIS A 239 13.98 28.96 -12.69
N PRO A 240 14.41 30.22 -12.53
CA PRO A 240 13.52 31.26 -11.95
C PRO A 240 12.20 31.44 -12.71
N THR A 241 12.17 31.15 -14.01
CA THR A 241 11.01 31.36 -14.89
C THR A 241 10.21 30.10 -15.16
N GLY A 242 10.69 28.91 -14.79
CA GLY A 242 10.00 27.64 -15.08
C GLY A 242 10.85 26.42 -14.81
N VAL A 243 10.41 25.30 -15.36
CA VAL A 243 11.04 23.98 -15.23
C VAL A 243 11.20 23.37 -16.62
N THR A 244 12.37 22.79 -16.89
CA THR A 244 12.65 22.04 -18.13
C THR A 244 12.75 20.55 -17.80
N LEU A 245 11.94 19.73 -18.44
CA LEU A 245 12.00 18.27 -18.37
C LEU A 245 12.77 17.75 -19.58
N ARG A 246 13.77 16.89 -19.36
CA ARG A 246 14.50 16.20 -20.42
C ARG A 246 14.00 14.79 -20.60
N LEU A 247 13.63 14.46 -21.84
CA LEU A 247 13.20 13.14 -22.28
C LEU A 247 14.14 12.66 -23.41
N ALA A 248 14.05 11.38 -23.76
CA ALA A 248 14.76 10.87 -24.92
C ALA A 248 14.32 11.54 -26.23
N SER A 249 13.08 12.03 -26.29
CA SER A 249 12.50 12.73 -27.45
C SER A 249 12.83 14.22 -27.54
N GLY A 250 13.51 14.79 -26.54
CA GLY A 250 13.83 16.23 -26.48
C GLY A 250 13.46 16.86 -25.14
N GLU A 251 13.31 18.17 -25.12
CA GLU A 251 12.99 18.95 -23.92
C GLU A 251 11.54 19.46 -23.96
N ALA A 252 10.94 19.59 -22.77
CA ALA A 252 9.62 20.19 -22.56
C ALA A 252 9.66 21.19 -21.41
N HIS A 253 8.96 22.32 -21.56
CA HIS A 253 9.01 23.44 -20.60
C HIS A 253 7.66 23.61 -19.91
N PHE A 254 7.70 23.85 -18.58
CA PHE A 254 6.53 24.00 -17.73
C PHE A 254 6.75 25.12 -16.71
N ASP A 255 5.65 25.63 -16.14
CA ASP A 255 5.70 26.61 -15.07
C ASP A 255 6.06 25.93 -13.73
N GLN A 256 5.57 24.70 -13.53
CA GLN A 256 5.76 23.92 -12.31
C GLN A 256 5.81 22.42 -12.62
N VAL A 257 6.43 21.65 -11.70
CA VAL A 257 6.48 20.20 -11.77
C VAL A 257 5.96 19.56 -10.47
N ILE A 258 5.17 18.49 -10.61
CA ILE A 258 4.71 17.64 -9.53
C ILE A 258 5.35 16.26 -9.68
N PHE A 259 6.19 15.88 -8.72
CA PHE A 259 6.73 14.54 -8.62
C PHE A 259 5.73 13.64 -7.88
N ALA A 260 5.03 12.80 -8.63
CA ALA A 260 4.07 11.82 -8.14
C ALA A 260 4.62 10.37 -8.27
N CYS A 261 5.92 10.23 -8.29
CA CYS A 261 6.70 9.00 -8.34
C CYS A 261 7.38 8.72 -6.99
N HIS A 262 8.20 7.68 -6.89
CA HIS A 262 8.96 7.37 -5.67
C HIS A 262 9.93 8.50 -5.31
N SER A 263 10.17 8.73 -4.02
CA SER A 263 11.09 9.78 -3.55
C SER A 263 12.50 9.63 -4.13
N ALA A 264 13.02 8.40 -4.19
CA ALA A 264 14.32 8.12 -4.78
C ALA A 264 14.37 8.41 -6.29
N GLN A 265 13.28 8.14 -7.02
CA GLN A 265 13.17 8.49 -8.44
C GLN A 265 13.12 10.01 -8.64
N ALA A 266 12.33 10.71 -7.81
CA ALA A 266 12.26 12.16 -7.83
C ALA A 266 13.65 12.79 -7.61
N LEU A 267 14.35 12.34 -6.57
CA LEU A 267 15.72 12.80 -6.25
C LEU A 267 16.69 12.55 -7.40
N ALA A 268 16.65 11.36 -8.01
CA ALA A 268 17.51 10.98 -9.11
C ALA A 268 17.31 11.82 -10.38
N MET A 269 16.07 12.32 -10.62
CA MET A 269 15.77 13.17 -11.77
C MET A 269 16.19 14.63 -11.59
N LEU A 270 16.34 15.11 -10.37
CA LEU A 270 16.71 16.51 -10.12
C LEU A 270 18.16 16.79 -10.56
N ALA A 271 18.36 17.74 -11.49
CA ALA A 271 19.69 18.14 -11.95
C ALA A 271 20.52 18.76 -10.82
N ALA A 272 19.89 19.58 -9.99
CA ALA A 272 20.52 20.29 -8.88
C ALA A 272 19.59 20.23 -7.64
N PRO A 273 19.52 19.09 -6.93
CA PRO A 273 18.75 18.99 -5.71
C PRO A 273 19.35 19.84 -4.59
N THR A 274 18.52 20.47 -3.76
CA THR A 274 18.93 21.16 -2.54
C THR A 274 19.37 20.16 -1.46
N ASP A 275 20.02 20.63 -0.40
CA ASP A 275 20.41 19.76 0.71
C ASP A 275 19.17 19.19 1.42
N SER A 276 18.12 20.01 1.65
CA SER A 276 16.86 19.52 2.20
C SER A 276 16.21 18.45 1.32
N GLU A 277 16.23 18.59 -0.01
CA GLU A 277 15.71 17.56 -0.92
C GLU A 277 16.53 16.26 -0.85
N ARG A 278 17.86 16.35 -0.77
CA ARG A 278 18.73 15.18 -0.62
C ARG A 278 18.40 14.40 0.65
N GLU A 279 18.27 15.12 1.76
CA GLU A 279 17.95 14.51 3.05
C GLU A 279 16.53 13.95 3.06
N VAL A 280 15.52 14.78 2.80
CA VAL A 280 14.10 14.40 2.96
C VAL A 280 13.70 13.31 1.97
N LEU A 281 14.06 13.41 0.70
CA LEU A 281 13.73 12.39 -0.30
C LEU A 281 14.59 11.14 -0.16
N GLY A 282 15.86 11.30 0.27
CA GLY A 282 16.83 10.22 0.44
C GLY A 282 16.57 9.35 1.67
N ASP A 283 16.00 9.92 2.75
CA ASP A 283 15.68 9.19 3.97
C ASP A 283 14.45 8.27 3.84
N ILE A 284 13.68 8.41 2.76
CA ILE A 284 12.58 7.50 2.44
C ILE A 284 13.10 6.34 1.61
N GLY A 285 13.40 5.23 2.28
CA GLY A 285 13.89 4.01 1.65
C GLY A 285 12.79 3.26 0.90
N TRP A 286 13.19 2.43 -0.06
CA TRP A 286 12.31 1.61 -0.89
C TRP A 286 12.76 0.16 -0.90
N GLN A 287 11.79 -0.75 -0.88
CA GLN A 287 12.04 -2.19 -0.91
C GLN A 287 11.36 -2.82 -2.12
N ARG A 288 12.15 -3.54 -2.90
CA ARG A 288 11.65 -4.36 -4.02
C ARG A 288 11.02 -5.62 -3.48
N ASN A 289 9.81 -5.92 -3.93
CA ASN A 289 9.05 -7.11 -3.57
C ASN A 289 8.70 -7.89 -4.84
N GLU A 290 8.97 -9.19 -4.84
CA GLU A 290 8.47 -10.10 -5.87
C GLU A 290 7.00 -10.37 -5.62
N VAL A 291 6.20 -10.33 -6.67
CA VAL A 291 4.77 -10.64 -6.64
C VAL A 291 4.45 -11.64 -7.73
N VAL A 292 3.79 -12.73 -7.37
CA VAL A 292 3.43 -13.79 -8.29
C VAL A 292 1.92 -14.00 -8.30
N LEU A 293 1.30 -13.83 -9.47
CA LEU A 293 -0.08 -14.23 -9.72
C LEU A 293 -0.09 -15.69 -10.13
N HIS A 294 -0.80 -16.56 -9.39
CA HIS A 294 -0.77 -18.01 -9.60
C HIS A 294 -2.05 -18.71 -9.11
N SER A 295 -2.17 -19.99 -9.38
CA SER A 295 -3.26 -20.87 -8.94
C SER A 295 -2.78 -22.04 -8.05
N ASP A 296 -1.58 -21.97 -7.47
CA ASP A 296 -1.01 -23.03 -6.65
C ASP A 296 -1.56 -23.00 -5.23
N PRO A 297 -2.39 -24.00 -4.81
CA PRO A 297 -3.00 -24.00 -3.48
C PRO A 297 -2.02 -24.26 -2.34
N ARG A 298 -0.78 -24.72 -2.63
CA ARG A 298 0.25 -25.00 -1.62
C ARG A 298 0.74 -23.74 -0.88
N TRP A 299 0.42 -22.56 -1.42
CA TRP A 299 0.72 -21.26 -0.80
C TRP A 299 -0.35 -20.79 0.20
N LEU A 300 -1.46 -21.49 0.27
CA LEU A 300 -2.50 -21.31 1.29
C LEU A 300 -2.32 -22.32 2.44
N PRO A 301 -2.94 -22.10 3.62
CA PRO A 301 -2.98 -23.11 4.68
C PRO A 301 -3.48 -24.46 4.17
N GLU A 302 -2.98 -25.56 4.73
CA GLU A 302 -3.41 -26.92 4.34
C GLU A 302 -4.93 -27.12 4.55
N ARG A 303 -5.47 -26.50 5.59
CA ARG A 303 -6.91 -26.57 5.88
C ARG A 303 -7.65 -25.43 5.24
N GLN A 304 -8.54 -25.74 4.31
CA GLN A 304 -9.39 -24.72 3.66
C GLN A 304 -10.16 -23.83 4.64
N ARG A 305 -10.54 -24.37 5.83
CA ARG A 305 -11.19 -23.58 6.88
C ARG A 305 -10.28 -22.49 7.50
N ALA A 306 -8.97 -22.60 7.31
CA ALA A 306 -8.00 -21.59 7.71
C ALA A 306 -7.71 -20.59 6.60
N TRP A 307 -8.20 -20.80 5.37
CA TRP A 307 -8.02 -19.85 4.29
C TRP A 307 -8.65 -18.50 4.65
N ALA A 308 -7.90 -17.47 4.42
CA ALA A 308 -8.28 -16.08 4.65
C ALA A 308 -8.05 -15.25 3.39
N SER A 309 -8.52 -14.04 3.40
CA SER A 309 -8.19 -13.05 2.37
C SER A 309 -6.69 -12.83 2.28
N TRP A 310 -6.02 -12.71 3.43
CA TRP A 310 -4.57 -12.58 3.60
C TRP A 310 -4.04 -13.76 4.37
N ASN A 311 -3.12 -14.51 3.78
CA ASN A 311 -2.54 -15.72 4.37
C ASN A 311 -1.04 -15.50 4.56
N TYR A 312 -0.63 -15.22 5.80
CA TYR A 312 0.76 -15.03 6.15
C TYR A 312 1.45 -16.38 6.38
N ARG A 313 2.50 -16.63 5.61
CA ARG A 313 3.36 -17.80 5.78
C ARG A 313 4.59 -17.41 6.60
N LEU A 314 4.75 -18.01 7.78
CA LEU A 314 5.92 -17.81 8.62
C LEU A 314 7.10 -18.58 8.05
N SER A 315 8.13 -17.84 7.64
CA SER A 315 9.42 -18.39 7.23
C SER A 315 10.33 -18.57 8.43
N ASP A 316 11.41 -19.35 8.27
CA ASP A 316 12.44 -19.48 9.28
C ASP A 316 13.31 -18.22 9.34
N GLY A 317 13.39 -17.64 10.55
CA GLY A 317 14.18 -16.45 10.85
C GLY A 317 13.42 -15.12 10.71
N ASP A 318 13.78 -14.17 11.57
CA ASP A 318 13.11 -12.86 11.67
C ASP A 318 13.51 -11.88 10.56
N ARG A 319 14.57 -12.18 9.80
CA ARG A 319 15.07 -11.34 8.68
C ARG A 319 14.42 -11.66 7.33
N ALA A 320 13.69 -12.77 7.25
CA ALA A 320 12.96 -13.12 6.03
C ALA A 320 11.90 -12.06 5.74
N ARG A 321 11.72 -11.72 4.47
CA ARG A 321 10.65 -10.81 4.03
C ARG A 321 9.29 -11.42 4.33
N ALA A 322 8.28 -10.57 4.52
CA ALA A 322 6.91 -11.03 4.67
C ALA A 322 6.48 -11.84 3.45
N CYS A 323 6.14 -13.11 3.65
CA CYS A 323 5.50 -13.94 2.63
C CYS A 323 3.99 -13.95 2.87
N VAL A 324 3.24 -13.31 1.98
CA VAL A 324 1.77 -13.19 2.10
C VAL A 324 1.13 -13.66 0.83
N THR A 325 0.18 -14.59 0.94
CA THR A 325 -0.67 -15.01 -0.18
C THR A 325 -2.07 -14.42 -0.03
N TYR A 326 -2.43 -13.55 -0.95
CA TYR A 326 -3.76 -12.99 -1.10
C TYR A 326 -4.64 -13.97 -1.85
N ASN A 327 -5.76 -14.38 -1.24
CA ASN A 327 -6.77 -15.22 -1.90
C ASN A 327 -7.76 -14.31 -2.64
N MET A 328 -7.58 -14.20 -3.94
CA MET A 328 -8.36 -13.27 -4.77
C MET A 328 -9.82 -13.71 -4.92
N ASN A 329 -10.11 -15.00 -4.81
CA ASN A 329 -11.49 -15.50 -4.83
C ASN A 329 -12.31 -14.94 -3.66
N ILE A 330 -11.69 -14.82 -2.47
CA ILE A 330 -12.33 -14.19 -1.30
C ILE A 330 -12.33 -12.66 -1.48
N LEU A 331 -11.18 -12.06 -1.80
CA LEU A 331 -11.01 -10.61 -1.86
C LEU A 331 -11.88 -9.97 -2.95
N GLN A 332 -11.91 -10.52 -4.15
CA GLN A 332 -12.70 -9.97 -5.24
C GLN A 332 -14.11 -10.61 -5.33
N GLY A 333 -14.47 -11.51 -4.39
CA GLY A 333 -15.77 -12.15 -4.35
C GLY A 333 -16.08 -12.88 -5.65
N LEU A 334 -15.11 -13.65 -6.17
CA LEU A 334 -15.31 -14.37 -7.42
C LEU A 334 -16.40 -15.43 -7.27
N PRO A 335 -17.21 -15.69 -8.33
CA PRO A 335 -18.32 -16.61 -8.25
C PRO A 335 -17.87 -18.05 -7.95
N ALA A 336 -18.79 -18.84 -7.39
CA ALA A 336 -18.55 -20.27 -7.18
C ALA A 336 -18.21 -20.95 -8.52
N GLY A 337 -17.16 -21.76 -8.54
CA GLY A 337 -16.65 -22.41 -9.77
C GLY A 337 -15.57 -21.62 -10.49
N ALA A 338 -15.25 -20.40 -10.07
CA ALA A 338 -14.04 -19.71 -10.55
C ALA A 338 -12.78 -20.53 -10.20
N PRO A 339 -11.77 -20.55 -11.07
CA PRO A 339 -10.46 -21.10 -10.72
C PRO A 339 -9.89 -20.41 -9.48
N LEU A 340 -8.99 -21.09 -8.76
CA LEU A 340 -8.27 -20.47 -7.67
C LEU A 340 -7.31 -19.41 -8.23
N PHE A 341 -7.35 -18.20 -7.68
CA PHE A 341 -6.40 -17.15 -7.96
C PHE A 341 -5.76 -16.67 -6.65
N CYS A 342 -4.44 -16.74 -6.63
CA CYS A 342 -3.60 -16.26 -5.53
C CYS A 342 -2.63 -15.22 -6.05
N VAL A 343 -2.39 -14.19 -5.26
CA VAL A 343 -1.30 -13.24 -5.46
C VAL A 343 -0.38 -13.39 -4.25
N THR A 344 0.84 -13.92 -4.48
CA THR A 344 1.81 -14.12 -3.40
C THR A 344 2.91 -13.06 -3.47
N LEU A 345 3.06 -12.35 -2.37
CA LEU A 345 4.13 -11.40 -2.12
C LEU A 345 5.33 -12.13 -1.50
N ASN A 346 6.51 -11.94 -2.06
CA ASN A 346 7.80 -12.47 -1.59
C ASN A 346 7.71 -13.98 -1.25
N PRO A 347 7.43 -14.86 -2.21
CA PRO A 347 7.41 -16.28 -1.97
C PRO A 347 8.78 -16.74 -1.44
N ASP A 348 8.79 -17.52 -0.34
CA ASP A 348 9.99 -18.04 0.32
C ASP A 348 10.60 -19.26 -0.39
N ALA A 349 9.94 -19.73 -1.46
CA ALA A 349 10.39 -20.75 -2.37
C ALA A 349 9.82 -20.46 -3.78
N PRO A 350 10.35 -21.06 -4.85
CA PRO A 350 9.79 -20.90 -6.18
C PRO A 350 8.34 -21.41 -6.27
N VAL A 351 7.44 -20.56 -6.78
CA VAL A 351 6.09 -21.01 -7.18
C VAL A 351 6.24 -21.87 -8.42
N ASP A 352 5.59 -23.03 -8.44
CA ASP A 352 5.64 -23.98 -9.57
C ASP A 352 5.09 -23.32 -10.84
N ASP A 353 5.91 -23.24 -11.88
CA ASP A 353 5.62 -22.52 -13.13
C ASP A 353 4.35 -23.03 -13.83
N ARG A 354 3.92 -24.27 -13.59
CA ARG A 354 2.65 -24.81 -14.10
C ARG A 354 1.42 -24.05 -13.59
N TYR A 355 1.54 -23.37 -12.46
CA TYR A 355 0.46 -22.61 -11.85
C TYR A 355 0.64 -21.10 -11.97
N VAL A 356 1.78 -20.62 -12.49
CA VAL A 356 2.08 -19.19 -12.59
C VAL A 356 1.39 -18.58 -13.81
N TRP A 357 0.65 -17.49 -13.57
CA TRP A 357 0.08 -16.69 -14.63
C TRP A 357 1.00 -15.54 -15.00
N GLN A 358 1.53 -14.82 -13.99
CA GLN A 358 2.44 -13.68 -14.22
C GLN A 358 3.28 -13.38 -12.98
N ARG A 359 4.47 -12.79 -13.22
CA ARG A 359 5.40 -12.32 -12.17
C ARG A 359 5.59 -10.82 -12.30
N PHE A 360 5.68 -10.14 -11.16
CA PHE A 360 5.88 -8.70 -11.06
C PHE A 360 6.96 -8.38 -10.04
N VAL A 361 7.48 -7.16 -10.11
CA VAL A 361 8.27 -6.55 -9.05
C VAL A 361 7.63 -5.23 -8.69
N TYR A 362 7.21 -5.09 -7.45
CA TYR A 362 6.70 -3.83 -6.89
C TYR A 362 7.66 -3.29 -5.85
N GLU A 363 7.73 -1.97 -5.76
CA GLU A 363 8.54 -1.29 -4.75
C GLU A 363 7.61 -0.65 -3.73
N HIS A 364 7.86 -0.95 -2.44
CA HIS A 364 7.12 -0.38 -1.33
C HIS A 364 8.02 0.49 -0.47
N PRO A 365 7.51 1.61 0.10
CA PRO A 365 8.29 2.45 0.99
C PRO A 365 8.58 1.71 2.30
N LEU A 366 9.77 1.95 2.85
CA LEU A 366 10.17 1.46 4.16
C LEU A 366 9.79 2.47 5.24
N PHE A 367 9.06 2.01 6.24
CA PHE A 367 8.68 2.80 7.39
C PHE A 367 9.60 2.51 8.58
N ASN A 368 10.44 3.47 8.88
CA ASN A 368 11.41 3.44 9.98
C ASN A 368 11.54 4.85 10.60
N PRO A 369 12.32 5.05 11.68
CA PRO A 369 12.47 6.36 12.30
C PRO A 369 12.98 7.45 11.33
N GLN A 370 13.85 7.12 10.37
CA GLN A 370 14.37 8.05 9.38
C GLN A 370 13.28 8.51 8.42
N SER A 371 12.54 7.58 7.80
CA SER A 371 11.43 7.93 6.91
C SER A 371 10.31 8.67 7.64
N TRP A 372 10.04 8.32 8.90
CA TRP A 372 9.10 9.07 9.75
C TRP A 372 9.55 10.53 9.96
N SER A 373 10.83 10.76 10.25
CA SER A 373 11.39 12.11 10.36
C SER A 373 11.27 12.88 9.03
N ALA A 374 11.60 12.24 7.91
CA ALA A 374 11.49 12.83 6.58
C ALA A 374 10.05 13.25 6.24
N GLN A 375 9.05 12.42 6.58
CA GLN A 375 7.64 12.77 6.37
C GLN A 375 7.24 14.07 7.09
N LEU A 376 7.74 14.32 8.29
CA LEU A 376 7.47 15.53 9.07
C LEU A 376 8.13 16.79 8.48
N ARG A 377 9.18 16.61 7.66
CA ARG A 377 9.93 17.68 7.02
C ARG A 377 9.48 17.97 5.58
N ARG A 378 8.39 17.38 5.12
CA ARG A 378 7.87 17.53 3.74
C ARG A 378 7.72 18.99 3.31
N GLU A 379 7.27 19.86 4.23
CA GLU A 379 7.04 21.28 3.96
C GLU A 379 8.33 22.06 3.66
N GLU A 380 9.51 21.53 4.02
CA GLU A 380 10.80 22.16 3.71
C GLU A 380 11.11 22.13 2.21
N ILE A 381 10.54 21.16 1.47
CA ILE A 381 10.81 20.96 0.04
C ILE A 381 9.59 21.22 -0.84
N ASN A 382 8.37 21.11 -0.29
CA ASN A 382 7.15 21.22 -1.06
C ASN A 382 6.87 22.68 -1.44
N GLY A 383 6.61 22.93 -2.72
CA GLY A 383 6.40 24.30 -3.25
C GLY A 383 7.69 25.10 -3.44
N GLN A 384 8.86 24.54 -3.14
CA GLN A 384 10.13 25.19 -3.35
C GLN A 384 10.62 24.99 -4.78
N GLN A 385 11.29 26.00 -5.36
CA GLN A 385 11.86 25.93 -6.71
C GLN A 385 10.89 25.36 -7.76
N ARG A 386 9.58 25.73 -7.69
CA ARG A 386 8.53 25.28 -8.61
C ARG A 386 8.29 23.76 -8.61
N SER A 387 8.67 23.08 -7.53
CA SER A 387 8.62 21.63 -7.39
C SER A 387 7.70 21.21 -6.25
N TRP A 388 6.87 20.20 -6.54
CA TRP A 388 5.91 19.64 -5.59
C TRP A 388 6.09 18.14 -5.52
N TYR A 389 5.87 17.54 -4.35
CA TYR A 389 6.08 16.11 -4.11
C TYR A 389 4.84 15.49 -3.48
N CYS A 390 4.25 14.52 -4.16
CA CYS A 390 3.14 13.73 -3.63
C CYS A 390 3.38 12.23 -3.82
N GLY A 391 2.65 11.43 -3.05
CA GLY A 391 2.74 9.98 -3.05
C GLY A 391 2.27 9.41 -1.72
N ALA A 392 1.84 8.16 -1.71
CA ALA A 392 1.35 7.48 -0.52
C ALA A 392 2.39 7.42 0.62
N TYR A 393 3.67 7.43 0.29
CA TYR A 393 4.80 7.37 1.21
C TYR A 393 4.93 8.58 2.15
N TRP A 394 4.23 9.68 1.88
CA TRP A 394 4.18 10.83 2.78
C TRP A 394 3.29 10.62 4.02
N TYR A 395 2.57 9.48 4.07
CA TYR A 395 1.71 9.09 5.19
C TYR A 395 1.90 7.59 5.49
N ASN A 396 0.85 6.77 5.45
CA ASN A 396 0.93 5.34 5.83
C ASN A 396 1.22 4.38 4.66
N GLY A 397 1.27 4.88 3.42
CA GLY A 397 1.61 4.10 2.23
C GLY A 397 0.42 3.51 1.48
N PHE A 398 -0.81 3.95 1.73
CA PHE A 398 -2.03 3.42 1.12
C PHE A 398 -2.64 4.35 0.07
N HIS A 399 -3.63 3.87 -0.67
CA HIS A 399 -4.31 4.65 -1.72
C HIS A 399 -4.92 5.96 -1.18
N GLU A 400 -5.56 5.92 -0.01
CA GLU A 400 -6.07 7.12 0.66
C GLU A 400 -4.96 8.16 0.89
N ASP A 401 -3.78 7.69 1.26
CA ASP A 401 -2.62 8.56 1.52
C ASP A 401 -2.08 9.18 0.23
N GLY A 402 -2.14 8.43 -0.86
CA GLY A 402 -1.82 8.95 -2.20
C GLY A 402 -2.77 10.07 -2.61
N VAL A 403 -4.08 9.88 -2.44
CA VAL A 403 -5.09 10.93 -2.69
C VAL A 403 -4.87 12.11 -1.75
N ARG A 404 -4.67 11.87 -0.45
CA ARG A 404 -4.43 12.92 0.55
C ARG A 404 -3.23 13.78 0.17
N SER A 405 -2.09 13.15 -0.12
CA SER A 405 -0.86 13.88 -0.46
C SER A 405 -0.97 14.69 -1.74
N ALA A 406 -1.76 14.21 -2.70
CA ALA A 406 -2.07 14.95 -3.93
C ALA A 406 -2.94 16.18 -3.64
N LEU A 407 -3.96 16.05 -2.80
CA LEU A 407 -4.80 17.18 -2.39
C LEU A 407 -4.02 18.26 -1.63
N ASP A 408 -3.03 17.87 -0.79
CA ASP A 408 -2.14 18.84 -0.15
C ASP A 408 -1.36 19.65 -1.19
N VAL A 409 -0.84 18.99 -2.24
CA VAL A 409 -0.13 19.67 -3.34
C VAL A 409 -1.08 20.61 -4.10
N VAL A 410 -2.28 20.16 -4.44
CA VAL A 410 -3.28 20.98 -5.12
C VAL A 410 -3.62 22.24 -4.31
N GLN A 411 -3.81 22.09 -3.00
CA GLN A 411 -4.05 23.21 -2.09
C GLN A 411 -2.84 24.15 -2.01
N GLY A 412 -1.62 23.60 -1.96
CA GLY A 412 -0.40 24.38 -1.95
C GLY A 412 -0.21 25.22 -3.22
N ILE A 413 -0.51 24.64 -4.38
CA ILE A 413 -0.48 25.35 -5.67
C ILE A 413 -1.51 26.49 -5.67
N ALA A 414 -2.76 26.23 -5.27
CA ALA A 414 -3.80 27.26 -5.21
C ALA A 414 -3.43 28.40 -4.24
N ALA A 415 -2.85 28.08 -3.09
CA ALA A 415 -2.38 29.08 -2.13
C ALA A 415 -1.23 29.96 -2.70
N ALA A 416 -0.32 29.37 -3.47
CA ALA A 416 0.77 30.07 -4.12
C ALA A 416 0.29 31.01 -5.27
N GLU A 417 -0.87 30.74 -5.84
CA GLU A 417 -1.51 31.60 -6.86
C GLU A 417 -2.33 32.73 -6.22
N GLY A 418 -2.54 32.73 -4.92
CA GLY A 418 -3.31 33.76 -4.20
C GLY A 418 -4.82 33.55 -4.25
N HIS A 419 -5.26 32.31 -4.43
CA HIS A 419 -6.67 31.89 -4.44
C HIS A 419 -7.05 31.14 -3.16
#